data_7ae9d96bc6450b167d09faa29be4d288
#
_entry.id   7ae9d96bc6450b167d09faa29be4d288
#
_cell.length_a   1.000
_cell.length_b   1.000
_cell.length_c   1.000
_cell.angle_alpha   90.00
_cell.angle_beta   90.00
_cell.angle_gamma   90.00
#
_symmetry.space_group_name_H-M   'P 1'
#
loop_
_entity.id
_entity.type
_entity.pdbx_description
1 polymer ?
#
loop_
_entity_poly.entity_id
_entity_poly.type
_entity_poly.pdbx_seq_one_letter_code
_entity_poly.pdbx_strand_id
1 'polypeptide(L)'
;MNREKIVCIIPSRYSSSRFEGKPLADLLGKPMIQHVYERVLRSPLVTYAAVATDDARIFAAVERFGGRAIMTSPRHRSGTDRIAEAVSGLDLAGGDIVVNIQGDQPLFEPVQVDQVVAPLQADPAVPMSTLIYRIVREEEISHPNAVKVAVDAQGFALYFSRATIPYVRDAGLHADYYKHHGIYAYRRSFLDTFAGLPGGTLEKLEALEQLRALEFGYRIKVAVTEFDSVEVDTQQELARVRDILVRLQSDTAPANS
;
A
#
# COMPACT_ATOMS: atom_id res chain seq x y z
N MET A 1 -14.24 19.21 18.71
CA MET A 1 -14.14 17.84 18.17
C MET A 1 -12.67 17.56 17.96
N ASN A 2 -12.13 16.47 18.56
CA ASN A 2 -10.75 16.08 18.26
C ASN A 2 -10.66 15.74 16.77
N ARG A 3 -9.65 16.28 16.11
CA ARG A 3 -9.39 15.98 14.69
C ARG A 3 -9.01 14.50 14.61
N GLU A 4 -9.58 13.76 13.65
CA GLU A 4 -9.27 12.36 13.35
C GLU A 4 -7.76 12.20 13.17
N LYS A 5 -7.15 11.24 13.89
CA LYS A 5 -5.73 10.92 13.75
C LYS A 5 -5.54 10.06 12.51
N ILE A 6 -4.51 10.35 11.71
CA ILE A 6 -4.11 9.56 10.55
C ILE A 6 -2.73 9.03 10.83
N VAL A 7 -2.63 7.71 11.03
CA VAL A 7 -1.36 7.03 11.30
C VAL A 7 -0.97 6.16 10.10
N CYS A 8 0.28 6.24 9.69
CA CYS A 8 0.80 5.44 8.61
C CYS A 8 1.72 4.35 9.17
N ILE A 9 1.44 3.10 8.89
CA ILE A 9 2.26 1.95 9.27
C ILE A 9 2.81 1.30 8.02
N ILE A 10 4.13 1.05 8.03
CA ILE A 10 4.87 0.44 6.94
C ILE A 10 5.28 -0.96 7.39
N PRO A 11 4.52 -2.03 7.03
CA PRO A 11 4.90 -3.39 7.38
C PRO A 11 6.16 -3.78 6.61
N SER A 12 7.12 -4.39 7.31
CA SER A 12 8.41 -4.72 6.70
C SER A 12 8.95 -6.02 7.29
N ARG A 13 9.36 -6.95 6.41
CA ARG A 13 9.97 -8.23 6.78
C ARG A 13 11.36 -8.34 6.17
N TYR A 14 12.29 -8.95 6.90
CA TYR A 14 13.60 -9.25 6.34
C TYR A 14 13.56 -10.42 5.36
N SER A 15 12.82 -11.47 5.74
CA SER A 15 12.70 -12.69 4.94
C SER A 15 11.81 -12.46 3.72
N SER A 16 12.37 -12.65 2.54
CA SER A 16 11.67 -12.64 1.25
C SER A 16 12.29 -13.72 0.38
N SER A 17 11.46 -14.54 -0.26
CA SER A 17 11.94 -15.66 -1.09
C SER A 17 12.66 -15.21 -2.36
N ARG A 18 12.35 -14.04 -2.88
CA ARG A 18 12.90 -13.48 -4.12
C ARG A 18 14.06 -12.50 -3.87
N PHE A 19 14.04 -11.81 -2.76
CA PHE A 19 15.03 -10.78 -2.41
C PHE A 19 15.14 -10.65 -0.89
N GLU A 20 16.00 -11.48 -0.27
CA GLU A 20 16.23 -11.42 1.17
C GLU A 20 16.86 -10.09 1.58
N GLY A 21 16.43 -9.55 2.72
CA GLY A 21 16.91 -8.25 3.21
C GLY A 21 16.49 -7.04 2.39
N LYS A 22 15.54 -7.21 1.48
CA LYS A 22 14.98 -6.17 0.60
C LYS A 22 14.79 -4.79 1.25
N PRO A 23 14.20 -4.66 2.47
CA PRO A 23 14.00 -3.35 3.10
C PRO A 23 15.30 -2.61 3.42
N LEU A 24 16.39 -3.33 3.62
CA LEU A 24 17.71 -2.80 3.95
C LEU A 24 18.62 -2.65 2.72
N ALA A 25 18.14 -3.02 1.53
CA ALA A 25 18.90 -2.85 0.29
C ALA A 25 19.28 -1.38 0.08
N ASP A 26 20.54 -1.14 -0.29
CA ASP A 26 21.03 0.20 -0.55
C ASP A 26 20.37 0.80 -1.80
N LEU A 27 19.81 1.98 -1.63
CA LEU A 27 19.21 2.78 -2.68
C LEU A 27 19.74 4.22 -2.55
N LEU A 28 20.78 4.54 -3.31
CA LEU A 28 21.48 5.83 -3.29
C LEU A 28 21.98 6.25 -1.88
N GLY A 29 22.64 5.32 -1.17
CA GLY A 29 23.23 5.57 0.14
C GLY A 29 22.24 5.52 1.33
N LYS A 30 20.97 5.15 1.08
CA LYS A 30 19.94 4.96 2.10
C LYS A 30 19.33 3.56 1.97
N PRO A 31 18.92 2.89 3.06
CA PRO A 31 18.13 1.68 2.95
C PRO A 31 16.79 1.98 2.28
N MET A 32 16.28 1.06 1.45
CA MET A 32 15.03 1.25 0.71
C MET A 32 13.86 1.65 1.62
N ILE A 33 13.75 1.07 2.82
CA ILE A 33 12.70 1.42 3.79
C ILE A 33 12.74 2.88 4.23
N GLN A 34 13.92 3.52 4.23
CA GLN A 34 14.06 4.94 4.56
C GLN A 34 13.41 5.82 3.50
N HIS A 35 13.53 5.48 2.21
CA HIS A 35 12.86 6.21 1.13
C HIS A 35 11.35 6.17 1.30
N VAL A 36 10.79 5.00 1.62
CA VAL A 36 9.35 4.86 1.90
C VAL A 36 8.95 5.71 3.10
N TYR A 37 9.68 5.60 4.21
CA TYR A 37 9.38 6.32 5.45
C TYR A 37 9.44 7.85 5.25
N GLU A 38 10.48 8.36 4.60
CA GLU A 38 10.62 9.80 4.32
C GLU A 38 9.51 10.32 3.40
N ARG A 39 9.02 9.52 2.44
CA ARG A 39 7.89 9.89 1.58
C ARG A 39 6.57 9.94 2.34
N VAL A 40 6.33 9.01 3.25
CA VAL A 40 5.16 9.04 4.15
C VAL A 40 5.10 10.34 4.93
N LEU A 41 6.23 10.79 5.47
CA LEU A 41 6.29 12.03 6.25
C LEU A 41 6.04 13.31 5.44
N ARG A 42 6.03 13.25 4.11
CA ARG A 42 5.71 14.40 3.25
C ARG A 42 4.20 14.63 3.08
N SER A 43 3.34 13.65 3.40
CA SER A 43 1.90 13.87 3.43
C SER A 43 1.52 14.74 4.62
N PRO A 44 0.82 15.87 4.40
CA PRO A 44 0.43 16.78 5.49
C PRO A 44 -0.65 16.19 6.40
N LEU A 45 -1.30 15.09 6.00
CA LEU A 45 -2.35 14.44 6.77
C LEU A 45 -1.77 13.50 7.83
N VAL A 46 -0.56 12.98 7.65
CA VAL A 46 0.03 11.98 8.54
C VAL A 46 0.43 12.60 9.88
N THR A 47 -0.21 12.16 10.94
CA THR A 47 0.08 12.61 12.32
C THR A 47 1.13 11.73 13.01
N TYR A 48 1.30 10.48 12.54
CA TYR A 48 2.26 9.51 13.07
C TYR A 48 2.64 8.51 11.98
N ALA A 49 3.93 8.19 11.90
CA ALA A 49 4.44 7.14 10.99
C ALA A 49 5.36 6.19 11.76
N ALA A 50 5.26 4.88 11.46
CA ALA A 50 6.17 3.88 12.00
C ALA A 50 6.36 2.71 11.04
N VAL A 51 7.52 2.07 11.10
CA VAL A 51 7.80 0.79 10.45
C VAL A 51 7.47 -0.33 11.44
N ALA A 52 6.59 -1.25 11.05
CA ALA A 52 6.27 -2.43 11.82
C ALA A 52 7.07 -3.64 11.31
N THR A 53 7.90 -4.24 12.16
CA THR A 53 8.82 -5.32 11.76
C THR A 53 9.00 -6.35 12.86
N ASP A 54 9.34 -7.58 12.46
CA ASP A 54 9.76 -8.67 13.35
C ASP A 54 11.28 -8.90 13.36
N ASP A 55 12.04 -8.04 12.67
CA ASP A 55 13.48 -8.21 12.49
C ASP A 55 14.27 -7.08 13.16
N ALA A 56 15.16 -7.43 14.07
CA ALA A 56 15.98 -6.48 14.83
C ALA A 56 16.90 -5.63 13.94
N ARG A 57 17.32 -6.14 12.76
CA ARG A 57 18.17 -5.41 11.81
C ARG A 57 17.40 -4.27 11.17
N ILE A 58 16.14 -4.52 10.78
CA ILE A 58 15.24 -3.48 10.23
C ILE A 58 14.94 -2.46 11.32
N PHE A 59 14.58 -2.93 12.53
CA PHE A 59 14.32 -2.07 13.68
C PHE A 59 15.49 -1.09 13.94
N ALA A 60 16.71 -1.64 14.09
CA ALA A 60 17.91 -0.83 14.32
C ALA A 60 18.23 0.11 13.15
N ALA A 61 17.96 -0.29 11.91
CA ALA A 61 18.16 0.59 10.75
C ALA A 61 17.18 1.77 10.76
N VAL A 62 15.92 1.53 11.12
CA VAL A 62 14.90 2.58 11.23
C VAL A 62 15.26 3.59 12.32
N GLU A 63 15.66 3.13 13.50
CA GLU A 63 16.11 4.02 14.58
C GLU A 63 17.35 4.84 14.18
N ARG A 64 18.29 4.24 13.44
CA ARG A 64 19.53 4.88 13.02
C ARG A 64 19.29 6.09 12.11
N PHE A 65 18.28 6.07 11.26
CA PHE A 65 17.91 7.25 10.48
C PHE A 65 16.88 8.17 11.17
N GLY A 66 16.57 7.93 12.45
CA GLY A 66 15.65 8.76 13.25
C GLY A 66 14.17 8.45 13.00
N GLY A 67 13.86 7.32 12.36
CA GLY A 67 12.48 6.84 12.17
C GLY A 67 11.95 6.16 13.44
N ARG A 68 10.64 5.89 13.44
CA ARG A 68 9.99 5.10 14.50
C ARG A 68 9.82 3.67 14.02
N ALA A 69 10.21 2.71 14.85
CA ALA A 69 10.00 1.29 14.62
C ALA A 69 9.14 0.68 15.73
N ILE A 70 8.29 -0.28 15.35
CA ILE A 70 7.49 -1.08 16.27
C ILE A 70 7.83 -2.54 16.04
N MET A 71 8.32 -3.20 17.12
CA MET A 71 8.59 -4.63 17.05
C MET A 71 7.27 -5.39 17.14
N THR A 72 7.07 -6.33 16.26
CA THR A 72 5.86 -7.15 16.15
C THR A 72 6.19 -8.64 16.11
N SER A 73 5.20 -9.48 16.34
CA SER A 73 5.36 -10.93 16.32
C SER A 73 5.85 -11.45 14.96
N PRO A 74 6.79 -12.41 14.91
CA PRO A 74 7.18 -13.10 13.68
C PRO A 74 6.10 -14.06 13.16
N ARG A 75 5.02 -14.31 13.93
CA ARG A 75 3.97 -15.27 13.58
C ARG A 75 2.94 -14.72 12.61
N HIS A 76 2.94 -13.41 12.33
CA HIS A 76 2.01 -12.81 11.37
C HIS A 76 2.21 -13.36 9.97
N ARG A 77 1.11 -13.72 9.32
CA ARG A 77 1.09 -14.25 7.95
C ARG A 77 0.97 -13.14 6.91
N SER A 78 0.35 -12.01 7.29
CA SER A 78 0.11 -10.87 6.39
C SER A 78 0.69 -9.56 6.93
N GLY A 79 0.81 -8.56 6.03
CA GLY A 79 1.14 -7.19 6.41
C GLY A 79 0.06 -6.57 7.28
N THR A 80 -1.20 -6.87 7.00
CA THR A 80 -2.34 -6.30 7.72
C THR A 80 -2.42 -6.80 9.17
N ASP A 81 -2.17 -8.10 9.42
CA ASP A 81 -2.09 -8.64 10.78
C ASP A 81 -0.99 -7.94 11.58
N ARG A 82 0.17 -7.69 10.95
CA ARG A 82 1.29 -6.96 11.55
C ARG A 82 0.93 -5.53 11.90
N ILE A 83 0.20 -4.85 11.01
CA ILE A 83 -0.27 -3.48 11.23
C ILE A 83 -1.27 -3.45 12.40
N ALA A 84 -2.21 -4.38 12.46
CA ALA A 84 -3.18 -4.47 13.54
C ALA A 84 -2.49 -4.62 14.91
N GLU A 85 -1.47 -5.48 15.03
CA GLU A 85 -0.65 -5.56 16.24
C GLU A 85 0.08 -4.24 16.52
N ALA A 86 0.74 -3.66 15.51
CA ALA A 86 1.52 -2.45 15.71
C ALA A 86 0.67 -1.28 16.23
N VAL A 87 -0.57 -1.13 15.75
CA VAL A 87 -1.45 -0.04 16.20
C VAL A 87 -2.19 -0.34 17.49
N SER A 88 -2.22 -1.59 17.95
CA SER A 88 -2.89 -1.96 19.21
C SER A 88 -2.29 -1.27 20.44
N GLY A 89 -1.00 -0.92 20.40
CA GLY A 89 -0.30 -0.16 21.44
C GLY A 89 -0.39 1.35 21.31
N LEU A 90 -1.08 1.87 20.28
CA LEU A 90 -1.24 3.30 20.04
C LEU A 90 -2.59 3.80 20.60
N ASP A 91 -2.61 5.02 21.14
CA ASP A 91 -3.84 5.69 21.59
C ASP A 91 -4.64 6.17 20.37
N LEU A 92 -5.47 5.27 19.80
CA LEU A 92 -6.31 5.52 18.63
C LEU A 92 -7.78 5.22 18.94
N ALA A 93 -8.66 6.14 18.56
CA ALA A 93 -10.10 5.94 18.56
C ALA A 93 -10.53 5.04 17.38
N GLY A 94 -11.71 4.41 17.48
CA GLY A 94 -12.24 3.54 16.42
C GLY A 94 -12.42 4.22 15.07
N GLY A 95 -12.68 5.54 15.08
CA GLY A 95 -12.81 6.37 13.87
C GLY A 95 -11.48 6.84 13.27
N ASP A 96 -10.36 6.75 13.99
CA ASP A 96 -9.06 7.14 13.46
C ASP A 96 -8.67 6.27 12.24
N ILE A 97 -7.85 6.81 11.37
CA ILE A 97 -7.48 6.16 10.11
C ILE A 97 -6.08 5.58 10.21
N VAL A 98 -5.94 4.31 9.82
CA VAL A 98 -4.67 3.61 9.68
C VAL A 98 -4.37 3.41 8.20
N VAL A 99 -3.27 3.99 7.74
CA VAL A 99 -2.79 3.85 6.35
C VAL A 99 -1.71 2.77 6.31
N ASN A 100 -1.84 1.85 5.36
CA ASN A 100 -0.86 0.82 5.05
C ASN A 100 -0.12 1.19 3.76
N ILE A 101 1.17 1.50 3.88
CA ILE A 101 2.08 1.67 2.74
C ILE A 101 3.07 0.51 2.73
N GLN A 102 3.18 -0.19 1.62
CA GLN A 102 4.10 -1.32 1.52
C GLN A 102 5.57 -0.86 1.56
N GLY A 103 6.40 -1.59 2.33
CA GLY A 103 7.81 -1.27 2.49
C GLY A 103 8.68 -1.44 1.23
N ASP A 104 8.10 -1.92 0.14
CA ASP A 104 8.74 -2.16 -1.16
C ASP A 104 8.31 -1.18 -2.26
N GLN A 105 7.61 -0.10 -1.91
CA GLN A 105 7.18 0.95 -2.83
C GLN A 105 7.95 2.26 -2.61
N PRO A 106 9.27 2.32 -2.88
CA PRO A 106 10.10 3.50 -2.56
C PRO A 106 9.80 4.72 -3.43
N LEU A 107 8.99 4.58 -4.47
CA LEU A 107 8.62 5.65 -5.41
C LEU A 107 7.16 6.08 -5.31
N PHE A 108 6.37 5.59 -4.33
CA PHE A 108 5.00 6.07 -4.20
C PHE A 108 4.96 7.60 -3.99
N GLU A 109 3.95 8.27 -4.52
CA GLU A 109 3.84 9.72 -4.35
C GLU A 109 3.10 10.08 -3.05
N PRO A 110 3.59 11.02 -2.24
CA PRO A 110 2.99 11.36 -0.95
C PRO A 110 1.51 11.72 -1.03
N VAL A 111 1.05 12.32 -2.11
CA VAL A 111 -0.37 12.63 -2.36
C VAL A 111 -1.26 11.38 -2.41
N GLN A 112 -0.70 10.21 -2.68
CA GLN A 112 -1.45 8.94 -2.67
C GLN A 112 -1.94 8.58 -1.26
N VAL A 113 -1.26 9.05 -0.21
CA VAL A 113 -1.76 8.95 1.18
C VAL A 113 -3.04 9.77 1.33
N ASP A 114 -3.04 11.00 0.82
CA ASP A 114 -4.21 11.89 0.90
C ASP A 114 -5.38 11.32 0.07
N GLN A 115 -5.07 10.78 -1.12
CA GLN A 115 -6.07 10.16 -2.01
C GLN A 115 -6.73 8.91 -1.39
N VAL A 116 -5.97 8.05 -0.71
CA VAL A 116 -6.53 6.85 -0.09
C VAL A 116 -7.33 7.17 1.19
N VAL A 117 -6.98 8.24 1.90
CA VAL A 117 -7.66 8.69 3.12
C VAL A 117 -8.97 9.43 2.80
N ALA A 118 -9.01 10.19 1.72
CA ALA A 118 -10.15 11.04 1.37
C ALA A 118 -11.52 10.33 1.36
N PRO A 119 -11.67 9.10 0.83
CA PRO A 119 -12.96 8.39 0.88
C PRO A 119 -13.47 8.12 2.29
N LEU A 120 -12.57 7.82 3.24
CA LEU A 120 -12.95 7.58 4.63
C LEU A 120 -13.34 8.89 5.32
N GLN A 121 -12.64 9.98 5.03
CA GLN A 121 -12.99 11.30 5.59
C GLN A 121 -14.34 11.82 5.06
N ALA A 122 -14.65 11.50 3.79
CA ALA A 122 -15.91 11.93 3.15
C ALA A 122 -17.14 11.17 3.68
N ASP A 123 -16.97 9.88 4.05
CA ASP A 123 -18.08 9.04 4.53
C ASP A 123 -17.64 8.16 5.71
N PRO A 124 -18.15 8.43 6.92
CA PRO A 124 -17.85 7.64 8.11
C PRO A 124 -18.27 6.17 8.03
N ALA A 125 -19.18 5.81 7.12
CA ALA A 125 -19.63 4.43 6.90
C ALA A 125 -18.65 3.61 6.04
N VAL A 126 -17.71 4.25 5.36
CA VAL A 126 -16.67 3.55 4.58
C VAL A 126 -15.64 2.94 5.53
N PRO A 127 -15.52 1.60 5.59
CA PRO A 127 -14.63 0.93 6.53
C PRO A 127 -13.17 0.89 6.06
N MET A 128 -12.96 0.81 4.75
CA MET A 128 -11.65 0.78 4.12
C MET A 128 -11.68 1.31 2.69
N SER A 129 -10.52 1.75 2.22
CA SER A 129 -10.31 2.20 0.86
C SER A 129 -8.95 1.72 0.33
N THR A 130 -8.82 1.78 -0.99
CA THR A 130 -7.56 1.52 -1.69
C THR A 130 -7.45 2.39 -2.94
N LEU A 131 -6.29 2.38 -3.59
CA LEU A 131 -6.06 3.09 -4.84
C LEU A 131 -6.13 2.16 -6.04
N ILE A 132 -6.56 2.73 -7.16
CA ILE A 132 -6.51 2.10 -8.47
C ILE A 132 -5.87 3.05 -9.48
N TYR A 133 -5.17 2.48 -10.46
CA TYR A 133 -4.53 3.21 -11.54
C TYR A 133 -5.07 2.72 -12.88
N ARG A 134 -5.40 3.66 -13.78
CA ARG A 134 -5.84 3.30 -15.14
C ARG A 134 -4.68 2.65 -15.91
N ILE A 135 -4.89 1.43 -16.39
CA ILE A 135 -3.88 0.72 -17.18
C ILE A 135 -3.68 1.45 -18.51
N VAL A 136 -2.43 1.87 -18.77
CA VAL A 136 -2.04 2.55 -20.01
C VAL A 136 -1.19 1.67 -20.92
N ARG A 137 -0.60 0.59 -20.37
CA ARG A 137 0.18 -0.39 -21.12
C ARG A 137 -0.65 -1.64 -21.38
N GLU A 138 -0.92 -1.93 -22.63
CA GLU A 138 -1.83 -3.01 -23.03
C GLU A 138 -1.41 -4.39 -22.48
N GLU A 139 -0.11 -4.64 -22.40
CA GLU A 139 0.44 -5.87 -21.85
C GLU A 139 0.06 -6.12 -20.36
N GLU A 140 -0.23 -5.07 -19.60
CA GLU A 140 -0.65 -5.19 -18.20
C GLU A 140 -2.09 -5.73 -18.07
N ILE A 141 -2.95 -5.58 -19.08
CA ILE A 141 -4.33 -6.03 -19.03
C ILE A 141 -4.41 -7.54 -18.82
N SER A 142 -3.56 -8.30 -19.51
CA SER A 142 -3.51 -9.77 -19.38
C SER A 142 -2.48 -10.26 -18.35
N HIS A 143 -1.63 -9.37 -17.83
CA HIS A 143 -0.55 -9.77 -16.92
C HIS A 143 -1.10 -10.09 -15.51
N PRO A 144 -0.84 -11.28 -14.94
CA PRO A 144 -1.43 -11.70 -13.66
C PRO A 144 -0.94 -10.91 -12.44
N ASN A 145 0.24 -10.26 -12.52
CA ASN A 145 0.75 -9.43 -11.43
C ASN A 145 0.16 -8.00 -11.45
N ALA A 146 -0.38 -7.55 -12.56
CA ALA A 146 -1.23 -6.36 -12.60
C ALA A 146 -2.65 -6.80 -12.20
N VAL A 147 -3.02 -6.67 -10.93
CA VAL A 147 -4.32 -7.08 -10.40
C VAL A 147 -5.40 -6.15 -10.92
N LYS A 148 -6.34 -6.67 -11.72
CA LYS A 148 -7.45 -5.86 -12.26
C LYS A 148 -8.53 -5.64 -11.21
N VAL A 149 -9.22 -4.51 -11.34
CA VAL A 149 -10.31 -4.12 -10.42
C VAL A 149 -11.53 -3.73 -11.24
N ALA A 150 -12.66 -4.39 -10.96
CA ALA A 150 -13.97 -3.95 -11.44
C ALA A 150 -14.63 -3.08 -10.37
N VAL A 151 -15.23 -1.95 -10.77
CA VAL A 151 -15.73 -0.90 -9.87
C VAL A 151 -17.19 -0.62 -10.17
N ASP A 152 -18.02 -0.46 -9.13
CA ASP A 152 -19.42 -0.06 -9.28
C ASP A 152 -19.57 1.44 -9.58
N ALA A 153 -20.78 1.86 -9.96
CA ALA A 153 -21.09 3.26 -10.28
C ALA A 153 -20.91 4.21 -9.07
N GLN A 154 -20.81 3.68 -7.86
CA GLN A 154 -20.58 4.43 -6.63
C GLN A 154 -19.10 4.49 -6.23
N GLY A 155 -18.21 3.87 -7.01
CA GLY A 155 -16.77 3.82 -6.74
C GLY A 155 -16.38 2.83 -5.65
N PHE A 156 -17.12 1.70 -5.53
CA PHE A 156 -16.70 0.59 -4.70
C PHE A 156 -16.20 -0.56 -5.57
N ALA A 157 -15.19 -1.27 -5.09
CA ALA A 157 -14.70 -2.46 -5.76
C ALA A 157 -15.79 -3.55 -5.76
N LEU A 158 -16.10 -4.06 -6.95
CA LEU A 158 -16.93 -5.25 -7.14
C LEU A 158 -16.09 -6.50 -6.98
N TYR A 159 -14.89 -6.52 -7.55
CA TYR A 159 -13.95 -7.63 -7.47
C TYR A 159 -12.53 -7.21 -7.83
N PHE A 160 -11.55 -7.96 -7.30
CA PHE A 160 -10.14 -7.89 -7.68
C PHE A 160 -9.73 -9.23 -8.27
N SER A 161 -9.05 -9.23 -9.42
CA SER A 161 -8.62 -10.48 -10.06
C SER A 161 -7.29 -10.36 -10.78
N ARG A 162 -6.55 -11.47 -10.77
CA ARG A 162 -5.38 -11.63 -11.65
C ARG A 162 -5.78 -11.87 -13.10
N ALA A 163 -7.01 -12.38 -13.34
CA ALA A 163 -7.59 -12.48 -14.67
C ALA A 163 -7.96 -11.09 -15.21
N THR A 164 -8.16 -11.00 -16.53
CA THR A 164 -8.69 -9.80 -17.17
C THR A 164 -10.15 -9.61 -16.83
N ILE A 165 -10.49 -8.57 -16.10
CA ILE A 165 -11.87 -8.16 -15.79
C ILE A 165 -12.03 -6.65 -16.03
N PRO A 166 -13.19 -6.17 -16.59
CA PRO A 166 -14.29 -6.98 -17.15
C PRO A 166 -13.90 -7.70 -18.45
N TYR A 167 -14.64 -8.76 -18.81
CA TYR A 167 -14.51 -9.37 -20.13
C TYR A 167 -15.32 -8.56 -21.16
N VAL A 168 -14.66 -8.08 -22.19
CA VAL A 168 -15.31 -7.38 -23.30
C VAL A 168 -15.80 -8.40 -24.32
N ARG A 169 -17.09 -8.68 -24.32
CA ARG A 169 -17.70 -9.66 -25.22
C ARG A 169 -17.81 -9.15 -26.66
N ASP A 170 -18.16 -7.88 -26.82
CA ASP A 170 -18.32 -7.24 -28.12
C ASP A 170 -17.05 -6.46 -28.47
N ALA A 171 -16.35 -6.87 -29.53
CA ALA A 171 -15.11 -6.24 -29.97
C ALA A 171 -15.27 -4.76 -30.41
N GLY A 172 -16.51 -4.31 -30.63
CA GLY A 172 -16.80 -2.89 -30.90
C GLY A 172 -16.83 -2.01 -29.65
N LEU A 173 -16.80 -2.60 -28.45
CA LEU A 173 -16.76 -1.86 -27.19
C LEU A 173 -15.31 -1.70 -26.70
N HIS A 174 -15.07 -0.57 -26.05
CA HIS A 174 -13.80 -0.31 -25.36
C HIS A 174 -14.03 -0.27 -23.86
N ALA A 175 -13.16 -0.92 -23.08
CA ALA A 175 -13.17 -0.87 -21.62
C ALA A 175 -11.94 -0.16 -21.10
N ASP A 176 -12.12 0.74 -20.14
CA ASP A 176 -11.02 1.22 -19.32
C ASP A 176 -10.71 0.17 -18.25
N TYR A 177 -9.49 -0.34 -18.26
CA TYR A 177 -9.01 -1.27 -17.25
C TYR A 177 -8.26 -0.53 -16.15
N TYR A 178 -8.47 -0.96 -14.91
CA TYR A 178 -7.79 -0.43 -13.74
C TYR A 178 -7.01 -1.53 -13.05
N LYS A 179 -5.79 -1.21 -12.62
CA LYS A 179 -5.01 -2.06 -11.73
C LYS A 179 -5.01 -1.52 -10.30
N HIS A 180 -5.01 -2.44 -9.37
CA HIS A 180 -4.96 -2.16 -7.95
C HIS A 180 -3.56 -1.71 -7.52
N HIS A 181 -3.53 -0.71 -6.63
CA HIS A 181 -2.36 -0.29 -5.87
C HIS A 181 -2.44 -0.81 -4.44
N GLY A 182 -1.38 -1.42 -3.93
CA GLY A 182 -1.29 -2.00 -2.60
C GLY A 182 -1.26 -0.99 -1.44
N ILE A 183 -1.80 0.21 -1.64
CA ILE A 183 -1.95 1.25 -0.61
C ILE A 183 -3.38 1.19 -0.09
N TYR A 184 -3.53 1.12 1.24
CA TYR A 184 -4.84 1.02 1.88
C TYR A 184 -4.99 2.01 3.01
N ALA A 185 -6.23 2.45 3.24
CA ALA A 185 -6.63 3.10 4.48
C ALA A 185 -7.79 2.32 5.12
N TYR A 186 -7.74 2.21 6.44
CA TYR A 186 -8.73 1.50 7.25
C TYR A 186 -9.22 2.40 8.37
N ARG A 187 -10.52 2.32 8.71
CA ARG A 187 -10.95 2.72 10.05
C ARG A 187 -10.24 1.85 11.07
N ARG A 188 -9.78 2.44 12.17
CA ARG A 188 -9.10 1.66 13.23
C ARG A 188 -9.97 0.49 13.73
N SER A 189 -11.26 0.73 13.95
CA SER A 189 -12.20 -0.31 14.34
C SER A 189 -12.39 -1.41 13.29
N PHE A 190 -12.37 -1.05 12.01
CA PHE A 190 -12.48 -2.03 10.93
C PHE A 190 -11.21 -2.86 10.78
N LEU A 191 -10.04 -2.27 10.98
CA LEU A 191 -8.76 -2.99 10.93
C LEU A 191 -8.74 -4.16 11.93
N ASP A 192 -9.27 -3.96 13.14
CA ASP A 192 -9.42 -5.03 14.14
C ASP A 192 -10.39 -6.11 13.65
N THR A 193 -11.51 -5.69 13.08
CA THR A 193 -12.49 -6.61 12.49
C THR A 193 -11.84 -7.43 11.38
N PHE A 194 -11.14 -6.78 10.45
CA PHE A 194 -10.51 -7.43 9.30
C PHE A 194 -9.43 -8.44 9.72
N ALA A 195 -8.57 -8.08 10.69
CA ALA A 195 -7.55 -8.97 11.23
C ALA A 195 -8.16 -10.20 11.94
N GLY A 196 -9.36 -10.07 12.50
CA GLY A 196 -10.11 -11.16 13.14
C GLY A 196 -10.89 -12.06 12.16
N LEU A 197 -11.03 -11.69 10.88
CA LEU A 197 -11.75 -12.50 9.89
C LEU A 197 -10.98 -13.79 9.59
N PRO A 198 -11.66 -14.93 9.43
CA PRO A 198 -11.02 -16.14 8.93
C PRO A 198 -10.55 -15.94 7.48
N GLY A 199 -9.48 -16.65 7.09
CA GLY A 199 -8.97 -16.58 5.71
C GLY A 199 -10.02 -17.03 4.69
N GLY A 200 -10.24 -16.18 3.68
CA GLY A 200 -11.23 -16.37 2.62
C GLY A 200 -10.84 -17.44 1.59
N THR A 201 -11.80 -17.94 0.84
CA THR A 201 -11.59 -18.86 -0.28
C THR A 201 -11.01 -18.13 -1.48
N LEU A 202 -11.62 -17.00 -1.84
CA LEU A 202 -11.18 -16.16 -2.98
C LEU A 202 -9.82 -15.54 -2.69
N GLU A 203 -9.57 -15.09 -1.44
CA GLU A 203 -8.27 -14.64 -0.98
C GLU A 203 -7.17 -15.67 -1.27
N LYS A 204 -7.42 -16.95 -0.98
CA LYS A 204 -6.45 -18.03 -1.19
C LYS A 204 -6.24 -18.35 -2.66
N LEU A 205 -7.32 -18.38 -3.46
CA LEU A 205 -7.28 -18.71 -4.88
C LEU A 205 -6.55 -17.67 -5.70
N GLU A 206 -6.84 -16.39 -5.46
CA GLU A 206 -6.24 -15.27 -6.17
C GLU A 206 -4.92 -14.80 -5.50
N ALA A 207 -4.62 -15.26 -4.26
CA ALA A 207 -3.56 -14.74 -3.41
C ALA A 207 -3.65 -13.20 -3.28
N LEU A 208 -4.86 -12.71 -2.94
CA LEU A 208 -5.21 -11.30 -2.79
C LEU A 208 -5.96 -11.10 -1.47
N GLU A 209 -5.28 -10.52 -0.48
CA GLU A 209 -5.78 -10.40 0.90
C GLU A 209 -7.09 -9.58 0.99
N GLN A 210 -7.24 -8.53 0.18
CA GLN A 210 -8.41 -7.66 0.17
C GLN A 210 -9.70 -8.39 -0.24
N LEU A 211 -9.63 -9.50 -0.94
CA LEU A 211 -10.80 -10.32 -1.26
C LEU A 211 -11.48 -10.87 -0.01
N ARG A 212 -10.74 -11.05 1.09
CA ARG A 212 -11.31 -11.43 2.38
C ARG A 212 -12.40 -10.44 2.80
N ALA A 213 -12.17 -9.14 2.68
CA ALA A 213 -13.18 -8.14 3.02
C ALA A 213 -14.46 -8.33 2.18
N LEU A 214 -14.33 -8.50 0.86
CA LEU A 214 -15.47 -8.69 -0.04
C LEU A 214 -16.21 -10.00 0.25
N GLU A 215 -15.50 -11.12 0.50
CA GLU A 215 -16.11 -12.41 0.84
C GLU A 215 -16.97 -12.34 2.11
N PHE A 216 -16.59 -11.50 3.08
CA PHE A 216 -17.33 -11.32 4.33
C PHE A 216 -18.30 -10.12 4.31
N GLY A 217 -18.63 -9.61 3.10
CA GLY A 217 -19.68 -8.60 2.89
C GLY A 217 -19.26 -7.16 3.19
N TYR A 218 -17.97 -6.90 3.39
CA TYR A 218 -17.47 -5.54 3.56
C TYR A 218 -17.15 -4.89 2.23
N ARG A 219 -17.43 -3.59 2.12
CA ARG A 219 -17.20 -2.82 0.89
C ARG A 219 -15.84 -2.13 0.95
N ILE A 220 -15.15 -2.08 -0.19
CA ILE A 220 -13.87 -1.38 -0.36
C ILE A 220 -14.09 -0.20 -1.30
N LYS A 221 -13.92 1.01 -0.80
CA LYS A 221 -13.97 2.21 -1.63
C LYS A 221 -12.68 2.33 -2.42
N VAL A 222 -12.77 2.71 -3.70
CA VAL A 222 -11.57 2.92 -4.51
C VAL A 222 -11.44 4.39 -4.88
N ALA A 223 -10.20 4.90 -4.85
CA ALA A 223 -9.86 6.22 -5.39
C ALA A 223 -8.90 6.03 -6.57
N VAL A 224 -9.13 6.80 -7.64
CA VAL A 224 -8.25 6.76 -8.82
C VAL A 224 -7.04 7.64 -8.56
N THR A 225 -5.86 7.10 -8.81
CA THR A 225 -4.60 7.87 -8.79
C THR A 225 -4.03 7.99 -10.20
N GLU A 226 -3.32 9.07 -10.46
CA GLU A 226 -2.58 9.29 -11.72
C GLU A 226 -1.14 8.74 -11.65
N PHE A 227 -0.73 8.24 -10.49
CA PHE A 227 0.62 7.74 -10.26
C PHE A 227 0.64 6.22 -10.30
N ASP A 228 1.48 5.67 -11.18
CA ASP A 228 1.71 4.22 -11.25
C ASP A 228 2.53 3.75 -10.04
N SER A 229 2.36 2.48 -9.63
CA SER A 229 3.21 1.87 -8.61
C SER A 229 4.43 1.21 -9.24
N VAL A 230 5.56 1.37 -8.57
CA VAL A 230 6.77 0.60 -8.86
C VAL A 230 7.16 -0.14 -7.59
N GLU A 231 6.85 -1.44 -7.58
CA GLU A 231 7.23 -2.33 -6.49
C GLU A 231 8.62 -2.90 -6.75
N VAL A 232 9.39 -3.09 -5.68
CA VAL A 232 10.72 -3.72 -5.74
C VAL A 232 10.62 -5.10 -5.17
N ASP A 233 10.60 -6.12 -6.03
CA ASP A 233 10.57 -7.53 -5.64
C ASP A 233 11.85 -8.27 -6.01
N THR A 234 12.65 -7.67 -6.89
CA THR A 234 13.87 -8.26 -7.43
C THR A 234 15.02 -7.26 -7.45
N GLN A 235 16.26 -7.74 -7.59
CA GLN A 235 17.44 -6.89 -7.79
C GLN A 235 17.35 -6.03 -9.07
N GLN A 236 16.68 -6.54 -10.12
CA GLN A 236 16.49 -5.81 -11.36
C GLN A 236 15.55 -4.62 -11.17
N GLU A 237 14.46 -4.82 -10.44
CA GLU A 237 13.54 -3.72 -10.09
C GLU A 237 14.20 -2.69 -9.18
N LEU A 238 15.04 -3.11 -8.22
CA LEU A 238 15.83 -2.19 -7.42
C LEU A 238 16.75 -1.30 -8.30
N ALA A 239 17.44 -1.90 -9.28
CA ALA A 239 18.29 -1.17 -10.21
C ALA A 239 17.47 -0.16 -11.03
N ARG A 240 16.29 -0.58 -11.55
CA ARG A 240 15.37 0.32 -12.26
C ARG A 240 14.90 1.49 -11.40
N VAL A 241 14.55 1.23 -10.15
CA VAL A 241 14.14 2.29 -9.20
C VAL A 241 15.29 3.25 -8.90
N ARG A 242 16.53 2.74 -8.78
CA ARG A 242 17.72 3.58 -8.64
C ARG A 242 17.89 4.54 -9.81
N ASP A 243 17.75 4.05 -11.05
CA ASP A 243 17.87 4.88 -12.25
C ASP A 243 16.80 5.99 -12.30
N ILE A 244 15.56 5.66 -11.88
CA ILE A 244 14.47 6.65 -11.78
C ILE A 244 14.82 7.73 -10.76
N LEU A 245 15.29 7.35 -9.56
CA LEU A 245 15.65 8.30 -8.51
C LEU A 245 16.81 9.22 -8.92
N VAL A 246 17.81 8.69 -9.63
CA VAL A 246 18.93 9.50 -10.15
C VAL A 246 18.41 10.58 -11.11
N ARG A 247 17.50 10.23 -12.03
CA ARG A 247 16.89 11.19 -12.98
C ARG A 247 16.09 12.26 -12.24
N LEU A 248 15.25 11.87 -11.28
CA LEU A 248 14.47 12.83 -10.48
C LEU A 248 15.35 13.80 -9.69
N GLN A 249 16.51 13.35 -9.19
CA GLN A 249 17.47 14.24 -8.50
C GLN A 249 18.15 15.21 -9.48
N SER A 250 18.45 14.76 -10.71
CA SER A 250 19.05 15.60 -11.75
C SER A 250 18.09 16.71 -12.21
N ASP A 251 16.79 16.38 -12.34
CA ASP A 251 15.75 17.32 -12.78
C ASP A 251 15.41 18.38 -11.71
N THR A 252 15.69 18.09 -10.44
CA THR A 252 15.45 19.01 -9.30
C THR A 252 16.68 19.84 -8.92
N ALA A 253 17.85 19.56 -9.49
CA ALA A 253 19.04 20.39 -9.29
C ALA A 253 18.86 21.74 -10.02
N PRO A 254 19.00 22.90 -9.34
CA PRO A 254 18.93 24.19 -10.03
C PRO A 254 20.01 24.23 -11.10
N ALA A 255 19.62 24.61 -12.32
CA ALA A 255 20.58 24.90 -13.38
C ALA A 255 21.53 25.96 -12.84
N ASN A 256 22.78 25.57 -12.58
CA ASN A 256 23.83 26.50 -12.20
C ASN A 256 24.03 27.47 -13.36
N SER A 257 23.53 28.68 -13.19
CA SER A 257 23.79 29.83 -14.06
C SER A 257 25.06 30.53 -13.62
#